data_bfb034833f1b9544c82ff81d2f49e0e3
#
_entry.id   bfb034833f1b9544c82ff81d2f49e0e3
#
_cell.length_a   1.000
_cell.length_b   1.000
_cell.length_c   1.000
_cell.angle_alpha   90.00
_cell.angle_beta   90.00
_cell.angle_gamma   90.00
#
_symmetry.space_group_name_H-M   'P 1'
#
loop_
_entity.id
_entity.type
_entity.pdbx_description
1 polymer ?
#
loop_
_entity_poly.entity_id
_entity_poly.type
_entity_poly.pdbx_seq_one_letter_code
_entity_poly.pdbx_strand_id
1 'polypeptide(L)'
;SFSLRFAGIIERACKQAGQRVVILVDEYDKPMLQAIGNEELQRQFRNALKPFYGALKTMDGCIKFAFLTGVTKFGKVSVFSDLNNLDDISMRKDYVELCGVSDRELHDTLDAELHEFADVRGVTYDKLCAELKECYDGYHFTHNSIGMYNPFSLLNAFKYKEFGSYWFETGTPTYLVSLLKKHHYDLERMAHEETDAQVLNSIDSESTNPMPLCLSLSMR
;
A
#
# COMPACT_ATOMS: atom_id res chain seq x y z
N SER A 1 17.49 -8.96 -22.04
CA SER A 1 16.51 -9.18 -20.96
C SER A 1 16.21 -7.85 -20.26
N PHE A 2 15.06 -7.73 -19.63
CA PHE A 2 14.68 -6.54 -18.86
C PHE A 2 15.63 -6.28 -17.69
N SER A 3 16.11 -7.34 -17.05
CA SER A 3 17.09 -7.27 -15.97
C SER A 3 18.39 -6.55 -16.40
N LEU A 4 18.95 -6.89 -17.56
CA LEU A 4 20.16 -6.25 -18.07
C LEU A 4 19.93 -4.78 -18.40
N ARG A 5 18.74 -4.43 -18.91
CA ARG A 5 18.39 -3.02 -19.17
C ARG A 5 18.30 -2.22 -17.89
N PHE A 6 17.67 -2.77 -16.86
CA PHE A 6 17.54 -2.12 -15.57
C PHE A 6 18.91 -1.95 -14.89
N ALA A 7 19.71 -3.00 -14.84
CA ALA A 7 21.08 -2.92 -14.33
C ALA A 7 21.90 -1.86 -15.09
N GLY A 8 21.82 -1.84 -16.42
CA GLY A 8 22.50 -0.84 -17.24
C GLY A 8 22.01 0.60 -17.02
N ILE A 9 20.74 0.82 -16.66
CA ILE A 9 20.23 2.15 -16.28
C ILE A 9 20.85 2.58 -14.95
N ILE A 10 20.84 1.70 -13.94
CA ILE A 10 21.44 1.96 -12.62
C ILE A 10 22.92 2.31 -12.76
N GLU A 11 23.68 1.50 -13.50
CA GLU A 11 25.10 1.70 -13.72
C GLU A 11 25.40 3.04 -14.40
N ARG A 12 24.69 3.35 -15.49
CA ARG A 12 24.86 4.62 -16.22
C ARG A 12 24.51 5.81 -15.37
N ALA A 13 23.40 5.77 -14.63
CA ALA A 13 22.99 6.85 -13.74
C ALA A 13 24.03 7.09 -12.65
N CYS A 14 24.54 6.01 -12.03
CA CYS A 14 25.58 6.08 -11.03
C CYS A 14 26.88 6.72 -11.60
N LYS A 15 27.34 6.28 -12.76
CA LYS A 15 28.51 6.83 -13.44
C LYS A 15 28.34 8.30 -13.84
N GLN A 16 27.18 8.64 -14.41
CA GLN A 16 26.88 10.00 -14.86
C GLN A 16 26.77 11.00 -13.69
N ALA A 17 26.17 10.58 -12.59
CA ALA A 17 26.01 11.41 -11.40
C ALA A 17 27.28 11.46 -10.51
N GLY A 18 28.22 10.54 -10.68
CA GLY A 18 29.39 10.38 -9.81
C GLY A 18 29.04 9.95 -8.37
N GLN A 19 27.82 9.46 -8.16
CA GLN A 19 27.31 9.03 -6.86
C GLN A 19 26.32 7.88 -6.99
N ARG A 20 26.10 7.16 -5.90
CA ARG A 20 25.11 6.05 -5.86
C ARG A 20 23.70 6.60 -6.05
N VAL A 21 22.86 5.82 -6.71
CA VAL A 21 21.48 6.19 -7.07
C VAL A 21 20.47 5.80 -6.00
N VAL A 22 19.34 6.50 -6.00
CA VAL A 22 18.14 6.13 -5.22
C VAL A 22 17.14 5.51 -6.19
N ILE A 23 16.53 4.40 -5.78
CA ILE A 23 15.52 3.68 -6.56
C ILE A 23 14.21 3.70 -5.79
N LEU A 24 13.18 4.24 -6.41
CA LEU A 24 11.82 4.26 -5.87
C LEU A 24 10.93 3.46 -6.83
N VAL A 25 10.24 2.45 -6.29
CA VAL A 25 9.30 1.62 -7.05
C VAL A 25 7.96 1.67 -6.37
N ASP A 26 6.99 2.24 -7.05
CA ASP A 26 5.60 2.23 -6.59
C ASP A 26 4.84 1.06 -7.23
N GLU A 27 3.97 0.43 -6.44
CA GLU A 27 3.11 -0.68 -6.89
C GLU A 27 3.90 -1.87 -7.50
N TYR A 28 4.95 -2.34 -6.82
CA TYR A 28 5.77 -3.46 -7.33
C TYR A 28 4.95 -4.73 -7.64
N ASP A 29 3.83 -4.91 -7.00
CA ASP A 29 2.94 -6.07 -7.08
C ASP A 29 1.81 -5.91 -8.12
N LYS A 30 1.62 -4.72 -8.69
CA LYS A 30 0.53 -4.43 -9.63
C LYS A 30 0.42 -5.41 -10.80
N PRO A 31 1.51 -5.83 -11.48
CA PRO A 31 1.40 -6.83 -12.54
C PRO A 31 0.86 -8.16 -12.05
N MET A 32 1.26 -8.57 -10.83
CA MET A 32 0.78 -9.82 -10.23
C MET A 32 -0.69 -9.73 -9.85
N LEU A 33 -1.14 -8.59 -9.31
CA LEU A 33 -2.54 -8.33 -8.99
C LEU A 33 -3.43 -8.36 -10.23
N GLN A 34 -2.97 -7.76 -11.33
CA GLN A 34 -3.69 -7.76 -12.61
C GLN A 34 -3.80 -9.16 -13.24
N ALA A 35 -2.91 -10.07 -12.89
CA ALA A 35 -2.89 -11.43 -13.39
C ALA A 35 -3.67 -12.42 -12.49
N ILE A 36 -4.30 -11.95 -11.41
CA ILE A 36 -5.06 -12.82 -10.52
C ILE A 36 -6.19 -13.51 -11.30
N GLY A 37 -6.31 -14.82 -11.10
CA GLY A 37 -7.25 -15.67 -11.86
C GLY A 37 -6.72 -16.17 -13.20
N ASN A 38 -5.49 -15.81 -13.59
CA ASN A 38 -4.80 -16.31 -14.78
C ASN A 38 -3.40 -16.82 -14.41
N GLU A 39 -3.31 -18.10 -14.06
CA GLU A 39 -2.07 -18.75 -13.60
C GLU A 39 -0.91 -18.63 -14.60
N GLU A 40 -1.21 -18.77 -15.89
CA GLU A 40 -0.19 -18.67 -16.94
C GLU A 40 0.40 -17.26 -17.00
N LEU A 41 -0.43 -16.23 -16.92
CA LEU A 41 0.01 -14.84 -16.89
C LEU A 41 0.78 -14.52 -15.60
N GLN A 42 0.34 -15.03 -14.46
CA GLN A 42 1.08 -14.90 -13.20
C GLN A 42 2.48 -15.54 -13.31
N ARG A 43 2.56 -16.72 -13.90
CA ARG A 43 3.84 -17.40 -14.14
C ARG A 43 4.77 -16.56 -15.03
N GLN A 44 4.22 -15.99 -16.10
CA GLN A 44 4.99 -15.13 -17.02
C GLN A 44 5.50 -13.86 -16.31
N PHE A 45 4.64 -13.18 -15.53
CA PHE A 45 5.06 -12.01 -14.77
C PHE A 45 6.08 -12.34 -13.70
N ARG A 46 5.91 -13.44 -12.98
CA ARG A 46 6.88 -13.90 -11.98
C ARG A 46 8.25 -14.15 -12.60
N ASN A 47 8.29 -14.84 -13.75
CA ASN A 47 9.51 -15.11 -14.49
C ASN A 47 10.19 -13.85 -15.04
N ALA A 48 9.43 -12.79 -15.30
CA ALA A 48 9.97 -11.50 -15.75
C ALA A 48 10.42 -10.62 -14.57
N LEU A 49 9.62 -10.52 -13.50
CA LEU A 49 9.85 -9.63 -12.36
C LEU A 49 10.97 -10.12 -11.45
N LYS A 50 11.08 -11.42 -11.19
CA LYS A 50 12.12 -11.99 -10.34
C LYS A 50 13.54 -11.62 -10.82
N PRO A 51 13.95 -11.86 -12.07
CA PRO A 51 15.25 -11.43 -12.56
C PRO A 51 15.36 -9.90 -12.73
N PHE A 52 14.24 -9.19 -12.97
CA PHE A 52 14.23 -7.74 -13.03
C PHE A 52 14.64 -7.12 -11.70
N TYR A 53 13.95 -7.48 -10.62
CA TYR A 53 14.30 -7.00 -9.28
C TYR A 53 15.62 -7.58 -8.77
N GLY A 54 16.05 -8.74 -9.24
CA GLY A 54 17.39 -9.30 -8.97
C GLY A 54 18.53 -8.34 -9.30
N ALA A 55 18.31 -7.39 -10.21
CA ALA A 55 19.28 -6.33 -10.50
C ALA A 55 19.57 -5.43 -9.28
N LEU A 56 18.65 -5.27 -8.33
CA LEU A 56 18.87 -4.51 -7.09
C LEU A 56 20.01 -5.11 -6.26
N LYS A 57 20.12 -6.43 -6.24
CA LYS A 57 21.19 -7.12 -5.54
C LYS A 57 22.52 -7.06 -6.30
N THR A 58 22.47 -7.27 -7.62
CA THR A 58 23.71 -7.28 -8.43
C THR A 58 24.32 -5.89 -8.57
N MET A 59 23.51 -4.84 -8.46
CA MET A 59 23.92 -3.43 -8.57
C MET A 59 24.03 -2.71 -7.21
N ASP A 60 24.09 -3.45 -6.11
CA ASP A 60 24.13 -2.93 -4.74
C ASP A 60 25.21 -1.85 -4.55
N GLY A 61 26.40 -2.04 -5.12
CA GLY A 61 27.47 -1.05 -5.09
C GLY A 61 27.15 0.30 -5.73
N CYS A 62 26.17 0.37 -6.64
CA CYS A 62 25.70 1.57 -7.30
C CYS A 62 24.44 2.16 -6.64
N ILE A 63 23.83 1.47 -5.67
CA ILE A 63 22.58 1.87 -5.04
C ILE A 63 22.85 2.46 -3.66
N LYS A 64 22.34 3.66 -3.41
CA LYS A 64 22.38 4.31 -2.09
C LYS A 64 21.21 3.87 -1.22
N PHE A 65 20.04 3.77 -1.83
CA PHE A 65 18.79 3.42 -1.17
C PHE A 65 17.79 2.88 -2.20
N ALA A 66 17.01 1.88 -1.83
CA ALA A 66 15.90 1.40 -2.61
C ALA A 66 14.65 1.34 -1.73
N PHE A 67 13.53 1.86 -2.21
CA PHE A 67 12.24 1.81 -1.53
C PHE A 67 11.18 1.30 -2.51
N LEU A 68 10.49 0.24 -2.10
CA LEU A 68 9.47 -0.42 -2.91
C LEU A 68 8.16 -0.41 -2.14
N THR A 69 7.10 0.09 -2.78
CA THR A 69 5.74 0.03 -2.24
C THR A 69 4.89 -0.95 -3.03
N GLY A 70 3.89 -1.51 -2.38
CA GLY A 70 2.91 -2.38 -2.99
C GLY A 70 1.61 -2.37 -2.20
N VAL A 71 0.53 -2.80 -2.84
CA VAL A 71 -0.79 -2.88 -2.21
C VAL A 71 -0.88 -4.07 -1.29
N THR A 72 -0.29 -5.18 -1.74
CA THR A 72 -0.35 -6.45 -1.04
C THR A 72 1.04 -7.05 -0.94
N LYS A 73 1.18 -8.04 -0.06
CA LYS A 73 2.38 -8.87 -0.06
C LYS A 73 2.34 -9.97 -1.13
N PHE A 74 1.39 -9.87 -2.06
CA PHE A 74 1.19 -10.81 -3.14
C PHE A 74 2.44 -10.91 -4.02
N GLY A 75 2.92 -12.13 -4.19
CA GLY A 75 4.12 -12.38 -4.98
C GLY A 75 5.44 -11.99 -4.30
N LYS A 76 5.43 -11.38 -3.09
CA LYS A 76 6.66 -11.02 -2.37
C LYS A 76 7.61 -12.20 -2.25
N VAL A 77 7.12 -13.33 -1.77
CA VAL A 77 7.94 -14.54 -1.61
C VAL A 77 8.46 -15.04 -2.94
N SER A 78 7.65 -14.97 -4.00
CA SER A 78 8.03 -15.50 -5.31
C SER A 78 8.89 -14.55 -6.16
N VAL A 79 8.72 -13.24 -5.99
CA VAL A 79 9.45 -12.22 -6.77
C VAL A 79 10.74 -11.81 -6.07
N PHE A 80 10.75 -11.72 -4.74
CA PHE A 80 11.89 -11.26 -3.94
C PHE A 80 12.62 -12.37 -3.18
N SER A 81 12.33 -13.64 -3.45
CA SER A 81 12.95 -14.78 -2.75
C SER A 81 14.49 -14.76 -2.76
N ASP A 82 15.09 -14.17 -3.78
CA ASP A 82 16.54 -14.12 -3.96
C ASP A 82 17.15 -12.80 -3.43
N LEU A 83 16.31 -11.87 -2.95
CA LEU A 83 16.72 -10.58 -2.40
C LEU A 83 16.75 -10.65 -0.87
N ASN A 84 17.95 -10.85 -0.33
CA ASN A 84 18.18 -10.84 1.12
C ASN A 84 18.65 -9.48 1.67
N ASN A 85 18.75 -8.48 0.81
CA ASN A 85 19.14 -7.11 1.14
C ASN A 85 17.95 -6.13 1.29
N LEU A 86 16.72 -6.64 1.21
CA LEU A 86 15.51 -5.86 1.47
C LEU A 86 15.00 -6.14 2.89
N ASP A 87 14.65 -5.09 3.61
CA ASP A 87 13.98 -5.16 4.90
C ASP A 87 12.48 -4.88 4.71
N ASP A 88 11.63 -5.77 5.21
CA ASP A 88 10.19 -5.57 5.19
C ASP A 88 9.75 -4.74 6.40
N ILE A 89 9.43 -3.49 6.14
CA ILE A 89 8.99 -2.53 7.15
C ILE A 89 7.47 -2.40 7.29
N SER A 90 6.69 -3.13 6.49
CA SER A 90 5.23 -2.97 6.36
C SER A 90 4.48 -3.09 7.69
N MET A 91 4.96 -3.95 8.60
CA MET A 91 4.32 -4.20 9.90
C MET A 91 5.23 -3.82 11.09
N ARG A 92 6.29 -3.03 10.85
CA ARG A 92 7.20 -2.61 11.92
C ARG A 92 6.66 -1.39 12.64
N LYS A 93 6.67 -1.43 13.96
CA LYS A 93 6.16 -0.34 14.84
C LYS A 93 6.84 1.00 14.59
N ASP A 94 8.11 0.99 14.23
CA ASP A 94 8.91 2.20 13.96
C ASP A 94 8.48 2.96 12.69
N TYR A 95 7.63 2.33 11.84
CA TYR A 95 7.22 2.86 10.54
C TYR A 95 5.71 3.00 10.39
N VAL A 96 4.95 2.94 11.47
CA VAL A 96 3.47 3.03 11.41
C VAL A 96 2.96 4.35 10.86
N GLU A 97 3.72 5.43 11.03
CA GLU A 97 3.37 6.77 10.52
C GLU A 97 3.95 7.05 9.12
N LEU A 98 4.57 6.05 8.46
CA LEU A 98 5.20 6.27 7.14
C LEU A 98 4.16 6.48 6.01
N CYS A 99 3.05 5.76 6.08
CA CYS A 99 2.00 5.80 5.07
C CYS A 99 0.66 6.07 5.74
N GLY A 100 0.17 7.27 5.66
CA GLY A 100 -1.06 7.71 6.33
C GLY A 100 -0.86 9.09 6.91
N VAL A 101 -1.88 9.63 7.53
CA VAL A 101 -1.82 10.87 8.28
C VAL A 101 -2.21 10.57 9.71
N SER A 102 -1.34 10.83 10.67
CA SER A 102 -1.65 10.69 12.09
C SER A 102 -2.54 11.85 12.56
N ASP A 103 -3.25 11.65 13.66
CA ASP A 103 -4.06 12.69 14.28
C ASP A 103 -3.21 13.92 14.64
N ARG A 104 -1.98 13.68 15.10
CA ARG A 104 -1.00 14.75 15.38
C ARG A 104 -0.64 15.53 14.11
N GLU A 105 -0.31 14.86 13.00
CA GLU A 105 0.04 15.51 11.73
C GLU A 105 -1.14 16.28 11.15
N LEU A 106 -2.35 15.75 11.31
CA LEU A 106 -3.59 16.43 10.91
C LEU A 106 -3.69 17.80 11.58
N HIS A 107 -3.50 17.87 12.90
CA HIS A 107 -3.60 19.11 13.66
C HIS A 107 -2.36 20.01 13.49
N ASP A 108 -1.15 19.45 13.41
CA ASP A 108 0.09 20.25 13.29
C ASP A 108 0.27 20.84 11.89
N THR A 109 -0.20 20.15 10.85
CA THR A 109 0.11 20.51 9.45
C THR A 109 -1.09 21.05 8.68
N LEU A 110 -2.31 20.56 8.98
CA LEU A 110 -3.53 20.88 8.24
C LEU A 110 -4.56 21.65 9.08
N ASP A 111 -4.12 22.32 10.14
CA ASP A 111 -4.99 23.06 11.05
C ASP A 111 -5.76 24.19 10.33
N ALA A 112 -5.12 24.91 9.43
CA ALA A 112 -5.76 25.96 8.65
C ALA A 112 -6.86 25.41 7.75
N GLU A 113 -6.62 24.27 7.10
CA GLU A 113 -7.58 23.55 6.25
C GLU A 113 -8.76 22.99 7.07
N LEU A 114 -8.50 22.57 8.32
CA LEU A 114 -9.54 22.14 9.24
C LEU A 114 -10.48 23.31 9.59
N HIS A 115 -9.93 24.47 9.94
CA HIS A 115 -10.72 25.68 10.23
C HIS A 115 -11.55 26.10 9.01
N GLU A 116 -10.94 26.18 7.83
CA GLU A 116 -11.65 26.52 6.59
C GLU A 116 -12.79 25.54 6.29
N PHE A 117 -12.55 24.23 6.49
CA PHE A 117 -13.57 23.23 6.24
C PHE A 117 -14.73 23.32 7.23
N ALA A 118 -14.44 23.57 8.51
CA ALA A 118 -15.46 23.80 9.53
C ALA A 118 -16.33 25.02 9.20
N ASP A 119 -15.70 26.13 8.79
CA ASP A 119 -16.38 27.36 8.40
C ASP A 119 -17.31 27.16 7.20
N VAL A 120 -16.83 26.51 6.15
CA VAL A 120 -17.63 26.20 4.93
C VAL A 120 -18.85 25.35 5.28
N ARG A 121 -18.70 24.40 6.19
CA ARG A 121 -19.81 23.52 6.61
C ARG A 121 -20.71 24.15 7.68
N GLY A 122 -20.31 25.27 8.28
CA GLY A 122 -21.04 25.89 9.36
C GLY A 122 -21.12 25.06 10.64
N VAL A 123 -20.04 24.29 10.92
CA VAL A 123 -19.87 23.45 12.13
C VAL A 123 -18.71 23.94 12.97
N THR A 124 -18.67 23.52 14.23
CA THR A 124 -17.51 23.80 15.09
C THR A 124 -16.32 22.96 14.67
N TYR A 125 -15.11 23.46 14.93
CA TYR A 125 -13.85 22.75 14.70
C TYR A 125 -13.85 21.33 15.32
N ASP A 126 -14.21 21.21 16.60
CA ASP A 126 -14.25 19.93 17.30
C ASP A 126 -15.24 18.93 16.66
N LYS A 127 -16.39 19.46 16.19
CA LYS A 127 -17.37 18.61 15.49
C LYS A 127 -16.82 18.12 14.16
N LEU A 128 -16.16 18.98 13.38
CA LEU A 128 -15.51 18.56 12.13
C LEU A 128 -14.45 17.48 12.38
N CYS A 129 -13.58 17.68 13.36
CA CYS A 129 -12.52 16.71 13.70
C CYS A 129 -13.13 15.35 14.11
N ALA A 130 -14.21 15.36 14.89
CA ALA A 130 -14.90 14.13 15.26
C ALA A 130 -15.51 13.41 14.05
N GLU A 131 -16.13 14.13 13.12
CA GLU A 131 -16.68 13.57 11.87
C GLU A 131 -15.58 13.03 10.95
N LEU A 132 -14.44 13.74 10.83
CA LEU A 132 -13.28 13.26 10.06
C LEU A 132 -12.73 11.97 10.65
N LYS A 133 -12.64 11.89 11.97
CA LYS A 133 -12.18 10.72 12.68
C LYS A 133 -13.10 9.54 12.46
N GLU A 134 -14.40 9.72 12.58
CA GLU A 134 -15.39 8.68 12.32
C GLU A 134 -15.35 8.17 10.87
N CYS A 135 -15.15 9.08 9.90
CA CYS A 135 -15.21 8.71 8.48
C CYS A 135 -13.90 8.14 7.92
N TYR A 136 -12.75 8.59 8.41
CA TYR A 136 -11.46 8.35 7.72
C TYR A 136 -10.33 7.84 8.61
N ASP A 137 -10.49 7.84 9.94
CA ASP A 137 -9.57 7.21 10.90
C ASP A 137 -9.98 5.75 11.15
N GLY A 138 -9.15 5.02 11.86
CA GLY A 138 -9.41 3.62 12.26
C GLY A 138 -8.47 2.64 11.58
N TYR A 139 -7.53 3.14 10.82
CA TYR A 139 -6.52 2.37 10.15
C TYR A 139 -5.35 2.06 11.10
N HIS A 140 -5.03 0.81 11.29
CA HIS A 140 -3.94 0.37 12.16
C HIS A 140 -2.96 -0.53 11.41
N PHE A 141 -1.70 -0.09 11.24
CA PHE A 141 -0.66 -0.89 10.59
C PHE A 141 -0.14 -2.05 11.43
N THR A 142 -0.25 -1.95 12.75
CA THR A 142 0.13 -3.01 13.68
C THR A 142 -0.85 -3.08 14.84
N HIS A 143 -0.89 -4.23 15.52
CA HIS A 143 -1.68 -4.38 16.73
C HIS A 143 -1.29 -3.29 17.76
N ASN A 144 -2.29 -2.60 18.31
CA ASN A 144 -2.13 -1.49 19.25
C ASN A 144 -1.32 -0.29 18.72
N SER A 145 -1.22 -0.08 17.40
CA SER A 145 -0.69 1.17 16.87
C SER A 145 -1.72 2.29 16.94
N ILE A 146 -1.25 3.53 16.75
CA ILE A 146 -2.16 4.68 16.59
C ILE A 146 -3.03 4.50 15.34
N GLY A 147 -4.23 5.05 15.38
CA GLY A 147 -5.09 5.17 14.19
C GLY A 147 -4.49 6.14 13.18
N MET A 148 -4.68 5.82 11.91
CA MET A 148 -4.19 6.63 10.80
C MET A 148 -5.36 6.98 9.88
N TYR A 149 -5.40 8.22 9.45
CA TYR A 149 -6.34 8.66 8.41
C TYR A 149 -5.88 8.18 7.04
N ASN A 150 -6.84 7.78 6.20
CA ASN A 150 -6.56 7.50 4.80
C ASN A 150 -6.24 8.81 4.06
N PRO A 151 -5.01 9.01 3.54
CA PRO A 151 -4.58 10.29 2.96
C PRO A 151 -5.41 10.70 1.75
N PHE A 152 -5.77 9.74 0.88
CA PHE A 152 -6.55 10.03 -0.33
C PHE A 152 -7.94 10.53 0.02
N SER A 153 -8.63 9.86 0.94
CA SER A 153 -9.97 10.26 1.38
C SER A 153 -9.93 11.59 2.12
N LEU A 154 -8.95 11.77 3.00
CA LEU A 154 -8.78 13.00 3.77
C LEU A 154 -8.52 14.20 2.86
N LEU A 155 -7.58 14.12 1.94
CA LEU A 155 -7.24 15.21 1.01
C LEU A 155 -8.39 15.56 0.06
N ASN A 156 -9.18 14.56 -0.38
CA ASN A 156 -10.38 14.83 -1.17
C ASN A 156 -11.47 15.51 -0.33
N ALA A 157 -11.68 15.11 0.92
CA ALA A 157 -12.61 15.78 1.82
C ALA A 157 -12.22 17.25 2.02
N PHE A 158 -10.94 17.56 2.20
CA PHE A 158 -10.46 18.94 2.26
C PHE A 158 -10.67 19.70 0.95
N LYS A 159 -10.38 19.06 -0.19
CA LYS A 159 -10.53 19.69 -1.51
C LYS A 159 -11.98 20.06 -1.83
N TYR A 160 -12.91 19.14 -1.57
CA TYR A 160 -14.31 19.32 -1.92
C TYR A 160 -15.16 19.90 -0.78
N LYS A 161 -14.59 19.98 0.45
CA LYS A 161 -15.31 20.38 1.68
C LYS A 161 -16.54 19.51 1.96
N GLU A 162 -16.47 18.26 1.54
CA GLU A 162 -17.54 17.26 1.67
C GLU A 162 -16.99 15.92 2.13
N PHE A 163 -17.81 15.16 2.86
CA PHE A 163 -17.50 13.78 3.20
C PHE A 163 -17.98 12.84 2.10
N GLY A 164 -17.15 11.86 1.75
CA GLY A 164 -17.45 10.88 0.72
C GLY A 164 -16.61 9.61 0.85
N SER A 165 -17.07 8.55 0.23
CA SER A 165 -16.35 7.27 0.19
C SER A 165 -15.30 7.25 -0.93
N TYR A 166 -14.39 8.22 -0.92
CA TYR A 166 -13.44 8.47 -2.00
C TYR A 166 -12.53 7.29 -2.34
N TRP A 167 -12.20 6.46 -1.36
CA TRP A 167 -11.34 5.29 -1.57
C TRP A 167 -11.96 4.23 -2.50
N PHE A 168 -13.30 4.20 -2.63
CA PHE A 168 -13.98 3.31 -3.59
C PHE A 168 -13.74 3.68 -5.06
N GLU A 169 -13.35 4.91 -5.35
CA GLU A 169 -13.17 5.40 -6.71
C GLU A 169 -11.87 4.91 -7.37
N THR A 170 -10.93 4.35 -6.61
CA THR A 170 -9.58 4.02 -7.08
C THR A 170 -9.40 2.61 -7.67
N GLY A 171 -10.47 1.95 -8.11
CA GLY A 171 -10.41 0.76 -8.99
C GLY A 171 -10.13 -0.61 -8.34
N THR A 172 -9.78 -0.65 -7.07
CA THR A 172 -9.50 -1.88 -6.33
C THR A 172 -10.74 -2.66 -5.88
N PRO A 173 -11.89 -2.01 -5.63
CA PRO A 173 -13.10 -2.68 -5.17
C PRO A 173 -13.62 -3.77 -6.10
N THR A 174 -13.47 -3.62 -7.41
CA THR A 174 -14.04 -4.56 -8.40
C THR A 174 -13.48 -5.97 -8.23
N TYR A 175 -12.17 -6.07 -8.02
CA TYR A 175 -11.54 -7.38 -7.80
C TYR A 175 -11.97 -7.99 -6.46
N LEU A 176 -11.93 -7.19 -5.39
CA LEU A 176 -12.37 -7.63 -4.07
C LEU A 176 -13.82 -8.11 -4.07
N VAL A 177 -14.72 -7.34 -4.68
CA VAL A 177 -16.12 -7.70 -4.84
C VAL A 177 -16.27 -9.00 -5.63
N SER A 178 -15.47 -9.20 -6.68
CA SER A 178 -15.46 -10.44 -7.47
C SER A 178 -15.00 -11.63 -6.65
N LEU A 179 -13.96 -11.43 -5.81
CA LEU A 179 -13.43 -12.47 -4.93
C LEU A 179 -14.44 -12.86 -3.84
N LEU A 180 -15.04 -11.87 -3.16
CA LEU A 180 -16.08 -12.09 -2.16
C LEU A 180 -17.29 -12.84 -2.74
N LYS A 181 -17.74 -12.44 -3.93
CA LYS A 181 -18.83 -13.14 -4.65
C LYS A 181 -18.45 -14.56 -5.03
N LYS A 182 -17.25 -14.78 -5.55
CA LYS A 182 -16.77 -16.11 -5.96
C LYS A 182 -16.71 -17.09 -4.79
N HIS A 183 -16.33 -16.61 -3.62
CA HIS A 183 -16.19 -17.45 -2.42
C HIS A 183 -17.43 -17.43 -1.51
N HIS A 184 -18.51 -16.72 -1.89
CA HIS A 184 -19.73 -16.57 -1.09
C HIS A 184 -19.43 -16.15 0.37
N TYR A 185 -18.51 -15.20 0.54
CA TYR A 185 -18.00 -14.81 1.84
C TYR A 185 -19.05 -14.03 2.63
N ASP A 186 -19.19 -14.38 3.91
CA ASP A 186 -20.12 -13.72 4.82
C ASP A 186 -19.52 -12.40 5.32
N LEU A 187 -20.15 -11.28 4.95
CA LEU A 187 -19.67 -9.94 5.30
C LEU A 187 -19.84 -9.63 6.79
N GLU A 188 -20.85 -10.22 7.46
CA GLU A 188 -21.02 -10.05 8.91
C GLU A 188 -19.89 -10.72 9.68
N ARG A 189 -19.50 -11.92 9.23
CA ARG A 189 -18.34 -12.62 9.77
C ARG A 189 -17.04 -11.83 9.55
N MET A 190 -16.90 -11.21 8.39
CA MET A 190 -15.72 -10.42 8.03
C MET A 190 -15.47 -9.25 9.00
N ALA A 191 -16.54 -8.63 9.51
CA ALA A 191 -16.43 -7.51 10.46
C ALA A 191 -15.84 -7.90 11.83
N HIS A 192 -15.80 -9.19 12.15
CA HIS A 192 -15.34 -9.73 13.43
C HIS A 192 -14.15 -10.69 13.31
N GLU A 193 -13.64 -10.87 12.10
CA GLU A 193 -12.54 -11.82 11.86
C GLU A 193 -11.19 -11.15 12.13
N GLU A 194 -10.41 -11.74 13.02
CA GLU A 194 -9.03 -11.34 13.26
C GLU A 194 -8.10 -12.10 12.31
N THR A 195 -7.07 -11.42 11.83
CA THR A 195 -6.03 -12.05 11.01
C THR A 195 -4.65 -11.73 11.57
N ASP A 196 -3.72 -12.63 11.35
CA ASP A 196 -2.35 -12.44 11.81
C ASP A 196 -1.40 -12.08 10.65
N ALA A 197 -0.18 -11.69 11.02
CA ALA A 197 0.85 -11.31 10.05
C ALA A 197 1.27 -12.50 9.15
N GLN A 198 1.07 -13.76 9.57
CA GLN A 198 1.40 -14.93 8.77
C GLN A 198 0.39 -15.09 7.64
N VAL A 199 -0.89 -14.88 7.94
CA VAL A 199 -1.98 -14.92 6.95
C VAL A 199 -1.80 -13.79 5.92
N LEU A 200 -1.44 -12.56 6.35
CA LEU A 200 -1.13 -11.46 5.44
C LEU A 200 0.08 -11.73 4.54
N ASN A 201 1.05 -12.51 5.01
CA ASN A 201 2.21 -12.91 4.23
C ASN A 201 1.91 -14.05 3.24
N SER A 202 0.82 -14.79 3.43
CA SER A 202 0.44 -15.97 2.63
C SER A 202 -0.57 -15.69 1.53
N ILE A 203 -0.75 -14.42 1.14
CA ILE A 203 -1.64 -14.08 0.01
C ILE A 203 -1.07 -14.72 -1.26
N ASP A 204 -1.62 -15.86 -1.62
CA ASP A 204 -1.33 -16.57 -2.87
C ASP A 204 -2.61 -16.68 -3.69
N SER A 205 -2.45 -16.91 -4.99
CA SER A 205 -3.56 -17.07 -5.95
C SER A 205 -4.57 -18.18 -5.59
N GLU A 206 -4.12 -19.12 -4.77
CA GLU A 206 -4.92 -20.24 -4.29
C GLU A 206 -5.62 -19.98 -2.94
N SER A 207 -5.34 -18.86 -2.29
CA SER A 207 -5.97 -18.52 -1.01
C SER A 207 -7.47 -18.32 -1.20
N THR A 208 -8.25 -19.16 -0.53
CA THR A 208 -9.72 -19.05 -0.49
C THR A 208 -10.20 -17.98 0.49
N ASN A 209 -9.31 -17.46 1.34
CA ASN A 209 -9.63 -16.43 2.32
C ASN A 209 -9.40 -15.04 1.72
N PRO A 210 -10.44 -14.20 1.51
CA PRO A 210 -10.30 -12.85 1.00
C PRO A 210 -9.80 -11.83 2.04
N MET A 211 -9.82 -12.17 3.34
CA MET A 211 -9.48 -11.26 4.44
C MET A 211 -8.09 -10.62 4.31
N PRO A 212 -7.02 -11.36 4.03
CA PRO A 212 -5.70 -10.74 3.87
C PRO A 212 -5.66 -9.68 2.77
N LEU A 213 -6.41 -9.93 1.68
CA LEU A 213 -6.53 -8.98 0.58
C LEU A 213 -7.39 -7.78 0.97
N CYS A 214 -8.52 -8.00 1.66
CA CYS A 214 -9.37 -6.91 2.17
C CYS A 214 -8.58 -5.96 3.06
N LEU A 215 -7.85 -6.50 4.02
CA LEU A 215 -7.02 -5.71 4.92
C LEU A 215 -5.91 -4.97 4.17
N SER A 216 -5.21 -5.63 3.26
CA SER A 216 -4.17 -4.99 2.45
C SER A 216 -4.72 -3.87 1.57
N LEU A 217 -5.95 -3.99 1.08
CA LEU A 217 -6.61 -3.00 0.23
C LEU A 217 -7.26 -1.87 1.03
N SER A 218 -7.70 -2.12 2.25
CA SER A 218 -8.19 -1.06 3.15
C SER A 218 -7.04 -0.15 3.63
N MET A 219 -5.79 -0.59 3.41
CA MET A 219 -4.56 0.13 3.74
C MET A 219 -4.16 1.24 2.75
N ARG A 220 -5.00 1.61 1.79
CA ARG A 220 -4.73 2.69 0.82
C ARG A 220 -5.51 3.95 1.07
#